data_400bf0baf2476db7280f625b1ff7e607
#
_entry.id   400bf0baf2476db7280f625b1ff7e607
#
_cell.length_a   1.000
_cell.length_b   1.000
_cell.length_c   1.000
_cell.angle_alpha   90.00
_cell.angle_beta   90.00
_cell.angle_gamma   90.00
#
_symmetry.space_group_name_H-M   'P 1'
#
loop_
_entity.id
_entity.type
_entity.pdbx_description
1 polymer ?
#
loop_
_entity_poly.entity_id
_entity_poly.type
_entity_poly.pdbx_seq_one_letter_code
_entity_poly.pdbx_strand_id
1 'polypeptide(L)'
;MTLSACGQNATKMKTPVNANEKFAEFIEKKKFVEENLYPGIADEKIRPVFTEKINQVTKDFKTVSELEKPTGKKYQEKIGIGLSRFADVYMKLDTEDRERVCTYIEELMDIVELESSNGQLNSFMYGFDPNKLIKKN
;
A
#
# COMPACT_ATOMS: atom_id res chain seq x y z
N MET A 1 11.46 -26.64 -1.38
CA MET A 1 11.19 -25.89 -0.19
C MET A 1 10.41 -24.63 -0.47
N THR A 2 9.38 -24.39 0.29
CA THR A 2 8.54 -23.23 0.07
C THR A 2 9.05 -22.05 0.86
N LEU A 3 9.19 -20.92 0.22
CA LEU A 3 9.51 -19.70 0.95
C LEU A 3 8.21 -19.16 1.50
N SER A 4 8.18 -18.98 2.79
CA SER A 4 7.05 -18.33 3.44
C SER A 4 7.23 -16.83 3.39
N ALA A 5 6.19 -16.09 3.78
CA ALA A 5 6.29 -14.64 3.92
C ALA A 5 7.42 -14.26 4.88
N CYS A 6 7.69 -15.09 5.88
CA CYS A 6 8.80 -14.87 6.80
C CYS A 6 10.15 -14.93 6.09
N GLY A 7 10.28 -15.80 5.07
CA GLY A 7 11.48 -15.85 4.28
C GLY A 7 11.73 -14.56 3.52
N GLN A 8 10.66 -13.94 2.98
CA GLN A 8 10.78 -12.67 2.29
C GLN A 8 11.19 -11.54 3.22
N ASN A 9 10.80 -11.60 4.48
CA ASN A 9 11.08 -10.50 5.41
C ASN A 9 12.58 -10.22 5.57
N ALA A 10 13.40 -11.25 5.60
CA ALA A 10 14.84 -11.09 5.85
C ALA A 10 15.69 -11.38 4.62
N THR A 11 15.13 -11.99 3.60
CA THR A 11 15.88 -12.43 2.42
C THR A 11 15.80 -11.39 1.32
N LYS A 12 16.90 -11.22 0.61
CA LYS A 12 16.92 -10.32 -0.55
C LYS A 12 15.92 -10.81 -1.58
N MET A 13 15.02 -9.93 -1.98
CA MET A 13 14.03 -10.20 -3.01
C MET A 13 14.57 -9.75 -4.35
N LYS A 14 14.30 -10.55 -5.37
CA LYS A 14 14.64 -10.17 -6.72
C LYS A 14 13.55 -9.26 -7.26
N THR A 15 13.92 -8.06 -7.69
CA THR A 15 12.96 -7.14 -8.27
C THR A 15 12.62 -7.60 -9.70
N PRO A 16 11.33 -7.77 -10.02
CA PRO A 16 10.93 -8.13 -11.37
C PRO A 16 11.44 -7.12 -12.39
N VAL A 17 11.81 -7.60 -13.58
CA VAL A 17 12.44 -6.74 -14.60
C VAL A 17 11.50 -5.64 -15.09
N ASN A 18 10.19 -5.85 -15.02
CA ASN A 18 9.21 -4.87 -15.49
C ASN A 18 8.66 -4.00 -14.35
N ALA A 19 9.24 -4.07 -13.16
CA ALA A 19 8.70 -3.35 -12.01
C ALA A 19 8.67 -1.84 -12.23
N ASN A 20 9.74 -1.25 -12.76
CA ASN A 20 9.79 0.19 -12.97
C ASN A 20 8.71 0.67 -13.93
N GLU A 21 8.49 -0.09 -15.00
CA GLU A 21 7.44 0.25 -15.96
C GLU A 21 6.07 0.19 -15.29
N LYS A 22 5.83 -0.85 -14.49
CA LYS A 22 4.55 -1.01 -13.79
C LYS A 22 4.34 0.07 -12.74
N PHE A 23 5.39 0.48 -12.04
CA PHE A 23 5.28 1.61 -11.10
C PHE A 23 4.86 2.88 -11.82
N ALA A 24 5.47 3.15 -12.97
CA ALA A 24 5.13 4.35 -13.75
C ALA A 24 3.67 4.31 -14.20
N GLU A 25 3.22 3.17 -14.70
CA GLU A 25 1.84 2.98 -15.12
C GLU A 25 0.88 3.18 -13.94
N PHE A 26 1.24 2.65 -12.80
CA PHE A 26 0.40 2.77 -11.61
C PHE A 26 0.28 4.23 -11.15
N ILE A 27 1.38 5.00 -11.20
CA ILE A 27 1.34 6.41 -10.82
C ILE A 27 0.43 7.20 -11.77
N GLU A 28 0.45 6.88 -13.06
CA GLU A 28 -0.38 7.56 -14.04
C GLU A 28 -1.84 7.13 -13.97
N LYS A 29 -2.11 5.96 -13.43
CA LYS A 29 -3.48 5.46 -13.32
C LYS A 29 -4.32 6.39 -12.48
N LYS A 30 -5.50 6.75 -13.00
CA LYS A 30 -6.44 7.57 -12.26
C LYS A 30 -7.02 6.76 -11.11
N LYS A 31 -7.01 7.34 -9.91
CA LYS A 31 -7.38 6.61 -8.70
C LYS A 31 -8.60 7.20 -8.04
N PHE A 32 -9.29 6.35 -7.27
CA PHE A 32 -10.48 6.72 -6.50
C PHE A 32 -11.62 7.20 -7.39
N VAL A 33 -11.65 6.68 -8.61
CA VAL A 33 -12.76 6.89 -9.54
C VAL A 33 -13.58 5.61 -9.61
N GLU A 34 -14.77 5.71 -10.18
CA GLU A 34 -15.61 4.54 -10.34
C GLU A 34 -14.89 3.45 -11.13
N GLU A 35 -14.89 2.25 -10.60
CA GLU A 35 -14.22 1.12 -11.21
C GLU A 35 -14.80 -0.17 -10.66
N ASN A 36 -15.28 -1.04 -11.52
CA ASN A 36 -15.93 -2.28 -11.10
C ASN A 36 -17.08 -1.97 -10.13
N LEU A 37 -17.04 -2.54 -8.92
CA LEU A 37 -18.10 -2.30 -7.93
C LEU A 37 -17.82 -1.11 -7.03
N TYR A 38 -16.68 -0.47 -7.19
CA TYR A 38 -16.33 0.70 -6.39
C TYR A 38 -16.95 1.95 -7.04
N PRO A 39 -17.76 2.71 -6.28
CA PRO A 39 -18.46 3.87 -6.85
C PRO A 39 -17.59 5.12 -7.05
N GLY A 40 -16.36 5.08 -6.59
CA GLY A 40 -15.49 6.27 -6.57
C GLY A 40 -15.67 7.04 -5.29
N ILE A 41 -14.76 8.01 -5.07
CA ILE A 41 -14.82 8.82 -3.86
C ILE A 41 -15.96 9.83 -3.97
N ALA A 42 -16.70 9.99 -2.87
CA ALA A 42 -17.88 10.87 -2.88
C ALA A 42 -17.51 12.34 -3.03
N ASP A 43 -16.45 12.76 -2.36
CA ASP A 43 -16.00 14.16 -2.41
C ASP A 43 -14.86 14.29 -3.40
N GLU A 44 -15.17 14.86 -4.58
CA GLU A 44 -14.19 15.02 -5.65
C GLU A 44 -12.97 15.84 -5.22
N LYS A 45 -13.15 16.74 -4.27
CA LYS A 45 -12.06 17.61 -3.83
C LYS A 45 -10.98 16.86 -3.09
N ILE A 46 -11.32 15.72 -2.48
CA ILE A 46 -10.37 14.95 -1.70
C ILE A 46 -9.63 13.91 -2.55
N ARG A 47 -10.11 13.65 -3.76
CA ARG A 47 -9.48 12.67 -4.64
C ARG A 47 -7.99 12.95 -4.86
N PRO A 48 -7.58 14.18 -5.19
CA PRO A 48 -6.15 14.44 -5.39
C PRO A 48 -5.32 14.16 -4.14
N VAL A 49 -5.88 14.43 -2.96
CA VAL A 49 -5.19 14.17 -1.70
C VAL A 49 -4.96 12.69 -1.52
N PHE A 50 -6.01 11.90 -1.72
CA PHE A 50 -5.91 10.44 -1.56
C PHE A 50 -4.99 9.83 -2.62
N THR A 51 -5.09 10.31 -3.85
CA THR A 51 -4.24 9.85 -4.94
C THR A 51 -2.77 10.09 -4.62
N GLU A 52 -2.44 11.27 -4.11
CA GLU A 52 -1.07 11.60 -3.76
C GLU A 52 -0.53 10.66 -2.67
N LYS A 53 -1.36 10.32 -1.68
CA LYS A 53 -0.95 9.41 -0.61
C LYS A 53 -0.60 8.04 -1.17
N ILE A 54 -1.40 7.54 -2.11
CA ILE A 54 -1.11 6.24 -2.74
C ILE A 54 0.13 6.34 -3.63
N ASN A 55 0.26 7.40 -4.40
CA ASN A 55 1.41 7.57 -5.27
C ASN A 55 2.70 7.69 -4.47
N GLN A 56 2.62 8.22 -3.26
CA GLN A 56 3.79 8.29 -2.39
C GLN A 56 4.25 6.89 -1.98
N VAL A 57 3.31 5.98 -1.70
CA VAL A 57 3.66 4.59 -1.40
C VAL A 57 4.35 3.95 -2.62
N THR A 58 3.85 4.26 -3.82
CA THR A 58 4.46 3.76 -5.04
C THR A 58 5.92 4.19 -5.16
N LYS A 59 6.19 5.46 -4.87
CA LYS A 59 7.55 5.97 -4.89
C LYS A 59 8.42 5.31 -3.83
N ASP A 60 7.84 5.05 -2.66
CA ASP A 60 8.55 4.36 -1.59
C ASP A 60 8.90 2.94 -2.00
N PHE A 61 7.97 2.23 -2.65
CA PHE A 61 8.23 0.89 -3.16
C PHE A 61 9.33 0.90 -4.21
N LYS A 62 9.29 1.89 -5.10
CA LYS A 62 10.33 2.02 -6.12
C LYS A 62 11.70 2.20 -5.46
N THR A 63 11.77 3.05 -4.43
CA THR A 63 13.01 3.27 -3.70
C THR A 63 13.54 1.97 -3.09
N VAL A 64 12.66 1.18 -2.45
CA VAL A 64 13.08 -0.09 -1.87
C VAL A 64 13.57 -1.04 -2.96
N SER A 65 12.89 -1.08 -4.10
CA SER A 65 13.25 -1.99 -5.19
C SER A 65 14.63 -1.68 -5.76
N GLU A 66 15.10 -0.45 -5.60
CA GLU A 66 16.39 -0.02 -6.11
C GLU A 66 17.51 -0.15 -5.09
N LEU A 67 17.21 -0.57 -3.88
CA LEU A 67 18.23 -0.82 -2.87
C LEU A 67 19.05 -2.05 -3.25
N GLU A 68 20.24 -2.12 -2.68
CA GLU A 68 21.09 -3.28 -2.89
C GLU A 68 20.46 -4.56 -2.38
N LYS A 69 19.70 -4.46 -1.28
CA LYS A 69 19.03 -5.63 -0.70
C LYS A 69 17.58 -5.30 -0.36
N PRO A 70 16.67 -5.34 -1.35
CA PRO A 70 15.25 -5.21 -1.05
C PRO A 70 14.79 -6.44 -0.26
N THR A 71 14.00 -6.21 0.78
CA THR A 71 13.44 -7.31 1.58
C THR A 71 11.98 -7.06 1.84
N GLY A 72 11.25 -8.13 2.17
CA GLY A 72 9.84 -8.01 2.52
C GLY A 72 9.62 -7.05 3.67
N LYS A 73 10.50 -7.09 4.67
CA LYS A 73 10.41 -6.19 5.82
C LYS A 73 10.48 -4.72 5.39
N LYS A 74 11.36 -4.40 4.47
CA LYS A 74 11.50 -3.01 4.01
C LYS A 74 10.25 -2.53 3.29
N TYR A 75 9.66 -3.38 2.44
CA TYR A 75 8.39 -3.06 1.81
C TYR A 75 7.27 -2.91 2.84
N GLN A 76 7.23 -3.82 3.81
CA GLN A 76 6.19 -3.78 4.85
C GLN A 76 6.29 -2.50 5.68
N GLU A 77 7.50 -2.03 5.95
CA GLU A 77 7.68 -0.76 6.63
C GLU A 77 7.10 0.40 5.82
N LYS A 78 7.28 0.36 4.50
CA LYS A 78 6.71 1.40 3.64
C LYS A 78 5.19 1.33 3.58
N ILE A 79 4.64 0.12 3.63
CA ILE A 79 3.18 -0.03 3.72
C ILE A 79 2.67 0.63 5.00
N GLY A 80 3.31 0.36 6.13
CA GLY A 80 2.93 0.96 7.40
C GLY A 80 2.97 2.47 7.38
N ILE A 81 4.05 3.03 6.87
CA ILE A 81 4.19 4.47 6.73
C ILE A 81 3.09 5.02 5.82
N GLY A 82 2.87 4.35 4.69
CA GLY A 82 1.86 4.78 3.72
C GLY A 82 0.45 4.81 4.30
N LEU A 83 0.08 3.74 5.00
CA LEU A 83 -1.23 3.68 5.63
C LEU A 83 -1.37 4.73 6.72
N SER A 84 -0.31 5.01 7.47
CA SER A 84 -0.35 6.02 8.51
C SER A 84 -0.59 7.43 7.97
N ARG A 85 -0.23 7.66 6.70
CA ARG A 85 -0.49 8.95 6.06
C ARG A 85 -1.99 9.23 5.90
N PHE A 86 -2.83 8.18 5.96
CA PHE A 86 -4.28 8.34 5.91
C PHE A 86 -4.90 8.63 7.27
N ALA A 87 -4.11 8.63 8.35
CA ALA A 87 -4.66 8.79 9.69
C ALA A 87 -5.47 10.09 9.85
N ASP A 88 -4.99 11.18 9.28
CA ASP A 88 -5.64 12.50 9.39
C ASP A 88 -6.93 12.58 8.58
N VAL A 89 -7.14 11.69 7.62
CA VAL A 89 -8.34 11.67 6.79
C VAL A 89 -9.12 10.37 6.92
N TYR A 90 -8.74 9.52 7.87
CA TYR A 90 -9.31 8.18 7.99
C TYR A 90 -10.82 8.19 8.13
N MET A 91 -11.36 9.14 8.87
CA MET A 91 -12.80 9.24 9.08
C MET A 91 -13.56 9.69 7.83
N LYS A 92 -12.85 10.20 6.84
CA LYS A 92 -13.47 10.57 5.57
C LYS A 92 -13.54 9.39 4.60
N LEU A 93 -12.91 8.27 4.96
CA LEU A 93 -12.95 7.05 4.16
C LEU A 93 -14.11 6.19 4.64
N ASP A 94 -15.03 5.87 3.74
CA ASP A 94 -16.03 4.86 4.07
C ASP A 94 -15.41 3.46 3.87
N THR A 95 -16.20 2.41 4.10
CA THR A 95 -15.70 1.05 3.99
C THR A 95 -15.16 0.75 2.60
N GLU A 96 -15.87 1.23 1.58
CA GLU A 96 -15.45 0.98 0.20
C GLU A 96 -14.17 1.72 -0.15
N ASP A 97 -13.99 2.93 0.38
CA ASP A 97 -12.77 3.68 0.17
C ASP A 97 -11.58 2.99 0.85
N ARG A 98 -11.77 2.46 2.05
CA ARG A 98 -10.72 1.73 2.75
C ARG A 98 -10.32 0.48 2.00
N GLU A 99 -11.31 -0.23 1.48
CA GLU A 99 -11.07 -1.40 0.66
C GLU A 99 -10.28 -1.02 -0.59
N ARG A 100 -10.61 0.12 -1.20
CA ARG A 100 -9.92 0.58 -2.39
C ARG A 100 -8.46 0.94 -2.09
N VAL A 101 -8.19 1.55 -0.95
CA VAL A 101 -6.81 1.80 -0.52
C VAL A 101 -6.06 0.48 -0.42
N CYS A 102 -6.65 -0.51 0.21
CA CYS A 102 -6.01 -1.81 0.34
C CYS A 102 -5.77 -2.46 -1.04
N THR A 103 -6.72 -2.32 -1.95
CA THR A 103 -6.56 -2.85 -3.30
C THR A 103 -5.36 -2.23 -4.01
N TYR A 104 -5.20 -0.91 -3.88
CA TYR A 104 -4.03 -0.25 -4.48
C TYR A 104 -2.72 -0.75 -3.87
N ILE A 105 -2.69 -0.94 -2.56
CA ILE A 105 -1.48 -1.46 -1.92
C ILE A 105 -1.19 -2.89 -2.42
N GLU A 106 -2.24 -3.71 -2.58
CA GLU A 106 -2.07 -5.05 -3.11
C GLU A 106 -1.54 -5.05 -4.54
N GLU A 107 -1.97 -4.10 -5.36
CA GLU A 107 -1.42 -3.96 -6.71
C GLU A 107 0.08 -3.66 -6.65
N LEU A 108 0.50 -2.81 -5.72
CA LEU A 108 1.92 -2.52 -5.54
C LEU A 108 2.68 -3.75 -5.05
N MET A 109 2.09 -4.50 -4.14
CA MET A 109 2.69 -5.73 -3.65
C MET A 109 2.88 -6.73 -4.81
N ASP A 110 1.90 -6.82 -5.69
CA ASP A 110 2.00 -7.70 -6.85
C ASP A 110 3.13 -7.30 -7.79
N ILE A 111 3.35 -6.00 -7.97
CA ILE A 111 4.43 -5.51 -8.83
C ILE A 111 5.78 -6.05 -8.36
N VAL A 112 6.01 -6.10 -7.06
CA VAL A 112 7.29 -6.57 -6.50
C VAL A 112 7.22 -8.01 -6.01
N GLU A 113 6.08 -8.66 -6.16
CA GLU A 113 5.86 -10.05 -5.72
C GLU A 113 6.00 -10.22 -4.21
N LEU A 114 5.56 -9.22 -3.47
CA LEU A 114 5.52 -9.30 -2.01
C LEU A 114 4.28 -10.09 -1.60
N GLU A 115 4.48 -11.16 -0.82
CA GLU A 115 3.39 -12.07 -0.48
C GLU A 115 2.51 -11.61 0.68
N SER A 116 3.05 -10.78 1.58
CA SER A 116 2.31 -10.44 2.79
C SER A 116 2.57 -9.01 3.21
N SER A 117 1.51 -8.32 3.63
CA SER A 117 1.62 -6.99 4.24
C SER A 117 1.87 -7.09 5.74
N ASN A 118 2.02 -8.30 6.28
CA ASN A 118 2.16 -8.55 7.71
C ASN A 118 0.91 -8.12 8.49
N GLY A 119 -0.27 -8.33 7.89
CA GLY A 119 -1.54 -8.05 8.55
C GLY A 119 -1.96 -6.58 8.53
N GLN A 120 -1.14 -5.71 7.95
CA GLN A 120 -1.41 -4.27 8.00
C GLN A 120 -2.65 -3.86 7.22
N LEU A 121 -2.89 -4.50 6.07
CA LEU A 121 -4.08 -4.17 5.27
C LEU A 121 -5.35 -4.55 6.01
N ASN A 122 -5.35 -5.72 6.63
CA ASN A 122 -6.51 -6.15 7.40
C ASN A 122 -6.79 -5.21 8.56
N SER A 123 -5.74 -4.77 9.25
CA SER A 123 -5.88 -3.81 10.34
C SER A 123 -6.46 -2.48 9.84
N PHE A 124 -6.01 -2.02 8.69
CA PHE A 124 -6.51 -0.78 8.11
C PHE A 124 -7.99 -0.88 7.77
N MET A 125 -8.41 -2.02 7.22
CA MET A 125 -9.83 -2.25 6.87
C MET A 125 -10.75 -2.20 8.09
N TYR A 126 -10.32 -2.83 9.17
CA TYR A 126 -11.21 -3.11 10.30
C TYR A 126 -10.95 -2.27 11.52
N GLY A 127 -10.41 -1.09 11.34
CA GLY A 127 -10.31 -0.17 12.44
C GLY A 127 -8.89 0.23 12.78
N PHE A 128 -8.13 0.53 11.77
CA PHE A 128 -6.83 1.13 12.00
C PHE A 128 -7.04 2.37 12.87
N ASP A 129 -6.49 2.32 14.07
CA ASP A 129 -6.62 3.41 15.02
C ASP A 129 -5.24 3.65 15.61
N PRO A 130 -4.58 4.74 15.22
CA PRO A 130 -3.25 5.03 15.75
C PRO A 130 -3.20 5.10 17.26
N ASN A 131 -4.30 5.57 17.89
CA ASN A 131 -4.35 5.65 19.34
C ASN A 131 -4.36 4.28 19.99
N LYS A 132 -5.04 3.32 19.37
CA LYS A 132 -5.05 1.95 19.87
C LYS A 132 -3.69 1.32 19.79
N LEU A 133 -2.96 1.60 18.73
CA LEU A 133 -1.60 1.07 18.58
C LEU A 133 -0.70 1.61 19.68
N ILE A 134 -0.85 2.87 20.01
CA ILE A 134 -0.06 3.47 21.09
C ILE A 134 -0.43 2.86 22.42
N LYS A 135 -1.72 2.65 22.67
CA LYS A 135 -2.19 2.12 23.94
C LYS A 135 -1.77 0.68 24.20
N LYS A 136 -1.48 -0.06 23.19
CA LYS A 136 -1.07 -1.45 23.35
C LYS A 136 0.35 -1.61 23.82
N ASN A 137 1.08 -0.56 23.85
CA ASN A 137 2.49 -0.61 24.27
C ASN A 137 2.64 -0.51 25.80
#